data_ac02d342c5caf8e5842f57d757d4ef54
#
_entry.id   ac02d342c5caf8e5842f57d757d4ef54
#
_cell.length_a   1.000
_cell.length_b   1.000
_cell.length_c   1.000
_cell.angle_alpha   90.00
_cell.angle_beta   90.00
_cell.angle_gamma   90.00
#
_symmetry.space_group_name_H-M   'P 1'
#
loop_
_entity.id
_entity.type
_entity.pdbx_description
1 polymer ?
#
loop_
_entity_poly.entity_id
_entity_poly.type
_entity_poly.pdbx_seq_one_letter_code
_entity_poly.pdbx_strand_id
1 'polypeptide(L)'
;MSLLPSTVSPGDGVPGDTLRHVAMTALLGFCVLAGMAACADEQASRDAREYFFTQTFGDLPEEMQSARDDGKLGMLLFFEAESCFYCQHMVHKVFSQKKAQDWFGARFVSIAVDIHGDVELTDFDGITLPSKVFSDHRRIFLTPVIAFIDLDGNEVYRHLGMIKTAGELLTLGKYIEGKHHYGMEFKTYARERGIQEEDGVLMTPAGESE
;
A
#
# COMPACT_ATOMS: atom_id res chain seq x y z
N MET A 1 85.63 48.53 -7.94
CA MET A 1 85.52 48.02 -9.30
C MET A 1 84.55 46.91 -9.29
N SER A 2 83.23 47.23 -9.64
CA SER A 2 82.47 46.61 -10.71
C SER A 2 82.16 45.14 -10.47
N LEU A 3 81.01 44.63 -10.55
CA LEU A 3 79.79 44.80 -11.28
C LEU A 3 78.74 43.95 -10.65
N LEU A 4 77.53 44.44 -10.60
CA LEU A 4 76.33 43.66 -10.40
C LEU A 4 75.95 42.88 -11.69
N PRO A 5 75.25 41.78 -11.57
CA PRO A 5 74.05 41.69 -12.38
C PRO A 5 72.78 41.12 -11.68
N SER A 6 71.74 41.77 -11.96
CA SER A 6 70.39 41.37 -12.45
C SER A 6 69.65 40.26 -11.72
N THR A 7 68.58 40.70 -11.07
CA THR A 7 67.42 39.95 -10.63
C THR A 7 66.63 39.42 -11.81
N VAL A 8 66.26 38.16 -11.75
CA VAL A 8 65.16 37.57 -12.52
C VAL A 8 64.00 37.26 -11.58
N SER A 9 62.91 37.85 -11.85
CA SER A 9 61.57 37.57 -11.22
C SER A 9 60.97 36.33 -11.86
N PRO A 10 60.40 35.39 -11.12
CA PRO A 10 59.44 34.47 -11.68
C PRO A 10 58.01 34.95 -11.32
N GLY A 11 57.34 35.41 -12.34
CA GLY A 11 55.88 35.39 -12.31
C GLY A 11 55.45 33.96 -12.45
N ASP A 12 54.34 33.65 -11.82
CA ASP A 12 53.37 32.75 -12.44
C ASP A 12 52.16 32.56 -11.57
N GLY A 13 51.10 33.16 -12.02
CA GLY A 13 49.76 32.91 -11.55
C GLY A 13 49.31 31.53 -12.02
N VAL A 14 48.95 30.66 -11.05
CA VAL A 14 48.17 29.45 -11.31
C VAL A 14 46.70 29.86 -11.30
N PRO A 15 45.95 29.62 -12.36
CA PRO A 15 44.51 29.95 -12.39
C PRO A 15 43.74 29.01 -11.49
N GLY A 16 43.28 29.55 -10.35
CA GLY A 16 42.49 28.82 -9.34
C GLY A 16 41.04 28.47 -9.76
N ASP A 17 40.63 28.69 -11.02
CA ASP A 17 39.25 28.54 -11.44
C ASP A 17 38.88 27.14 -11.94
N THR A 18 39.82 26.32 -12.37
CA THR A 18 39.54 24.96 -12.86
C THR A 18 39.17 23.98 -11.74
N LEU A 19 39.69 24.19 -10.52
CA LEU A 19 39.39 23.30 -9.39
C LEU A 19 38.00 23.52 -8.81
N ARG A 20 37.47 24.76 -8.90
CA ARG A 20 36.10 25.11 -8.45
C ARG A 20 35.01 24.51 -9.34
N HIS A 21 35.25 24.47 -10.65
CA HIS A 21 34.26 23.95 -11.61
C HIS A 21 34.16 22.43 -11.58
N VAL A 22 35.26 21.72 -11.35
CA VAL A 22 35.26 20.26 -11.20
C VAL A 22 34.56 19.83 -9.91
N ALA A 23 34.76 20.55 -8.80
CA ALA A 23 34.10 20.26 -7.54
C ALA A 23 32.58 20.51 -7.60
N MET A 24 32.11 21.55 -8.31
CA MET A 24 30.70 21.90 -8.42
C MET A 24 29.92 20.94 -9.34
N THR A 25 30.55 20.44 -10.41
CA THR A 25 29.93 19.44 -11.30
C THR A 25 29.84 18.06 -10.64
N ALA A 26 30.82 17.68 -9.79
CA ALA A 26 30.77 16.43 -9.04
C ALA A 26 29.66 16.42 -7.98
N LEU A 27 29.42 17.54 -7.29
CA LEU A 27 28.32 17.67 -6.31
C LEU A 27 26.93 17.61 -6.94
N LEU A 28 26.72 18.24 -8.10
CA LEU A 28 25.46 18.19 -8.83
C LEU A 28 25.15 16.78 -9.38
N GLY A 29 26.18 16.06 -9.86
CA GLY A 29 26.02 14.69 -10.34
C GLY A 29 25.65 13.70 -9.23
N PHE A 30 26.18 13.88 -8.01
CA PHE A 30 25.86 13.03 -6.87
C PHE A 30 24.42 13.22 -6.35
N CYS A 31 23.91 14.46 -6.34
CA CYS A 31 22.51 14.72 -5.96
C CYS A 31 21.51 14.13 -6.94
N VAL A 32 21.78 14.10 -8.24
CA VAL A 32 20.88 13.52 -9.26
C VAL A 32 20.80 12.00 -9.13
N LEU A 33 21.93 11.33 -8.89
CA LEU A 33 21.99 9.87 -8.70
C LEU A 33 21.28 9.43 -7.40
N ALA A 34 21.42 10.19 -6.31
CA ALA A 34 20.74 9.90 -5.04
C ALA A 34 19.21 10.08 -5.14
N GLY A 35 18.74 11.05 -5.95
CA GLY A 35 17.32 11.29 -6.17
C GLY A 35 16.62 10.17 -6.96
N MET A 36 17.29 9.54 -7.92
CA MET A 36 16.74 8.44 -8.72
C MET A 36 16.60 7.14 -7.93
N ALA A 37 17.47 6.87 -6.97
CA ALA A 37 17.37 5.69 -6.11
C ALA A 37 16.17 5.76 -5.15
N ALA A 38 15.82 6.93 -4.64
CA ALA A 38 14.69 7.11 -3.74
C ALA A 38 13.33 6.91 -4.43
N CYS A 39 13.20 7.28 -5.71
CA CYS A 39 11.96 7.08 -6.48
C CYS A 39 11.73 5.62 -6.90
N ALA A 40 12.78 4.81 -7.05
CA ALA A 40 12.65 3.41 -7.45
C ALA A 40 12.12 2.51 -6.32
N ASP A 41 12.43 2.82 -5.06
CA ASP A 41 11.98 2.03 -3.90
C ASP A 41 10.47 2.20 -3.63
N GLU A 42 9.89 3.34 -3.96
CA GLU A 42 8.46 3.63 -3.76
C GLU A 42 7.55 2.83 -4.71
N GLN A 43 8.07 2.39 -5.84
CA GLN A 43 7.35 1.61 -6.86
C GLN A 43 7.70 0.12 -6.85
N ALA A 44 8.50 -0.33 -5.89
CA ALA A 44 8.87 -1.74 -5.77
C ALA A 44 7.63 -2.60 -5.51
N SER A 45 7.56 -3.74 -6.21
CA SER A 45 6.50 -4.74 -6.05
C SER A 45 7.06 -5.98 -5.36
N ARG A 46 6.33 -6.51 -4.37
CA ARG A 46 6.65 -7.75 -3.66
C ARG A 46 5.42 -8.66 -3.63
N ASP A 47 5.60 -9.96 -3.41
CA ASP A 47 4.48 -10.88 -3.34
C ASP A 47 3.47 -10.45 -2.24
N ALA A 48 2.19 -10.31 -2.62
CA ALA A 48 1.17 -9.86 -1.69
C ALA A 48 0.82 -10.93 -0.65
N ARG A 49 0.92 -12.21 -1.01
CA ARG A 49 0.64 -13.33 -0.10
C ARG A 49 1.68 -13.43 1.01
N GLU A 50 2.89 -12.96 0.75
CA GLU A 50 4.00 -12.98 1.72
C GLU A 50 4.10 -11.66 2.52
N TYR A 51 3.88 -10.52 1.86
CA TYR A 51 4.21 -9.21 2.45
C TYR A 51 3.01 -8.32 2.80
N PHE A 52 1.82 -8.59 2.26
CA PHE A 52 0.61 -7.84 2.61
C PHE A 52 -0.30 -8.61 3.57
N PHE A 53 -0.47 -9.92 3.33
CA PHE A 53 -1.34 -10.75 4.16
C PHE A 53 -0.54 -11.48 5.24
N THR A 54 -1.06 -11.42 6.46
CA THR A 54 -0.53 -12.17 7.59
C THR A 54 -0.78 -13.66 7.39
N GLN A 55 0.24 -14.48 7.58
CA GLN A 55 0.07 -15.91 7.65
C GLN A 55 -0.55 -16.26 9.01
N THR A 56 -1.72 -16.86 9.01
CA THR A 56 -2.51 -17.15 10.21
C THR A 56 -2.95 -18.59 10.24
N PHE A 57 -3.15 -19.13 11.44
CA PHE A 57 -3.82 -20.39 11.66
C PHE A 57 -5.35 -20.28 11.72
N GLY A 58 -5.89 -19.09 11.46
CA GLY A 58 -7.32 -18.84 11.37
C GLY A 58 -7.98 -18.44 12.68
N ASP A 59 -7.23 -18.15 13.74
CA ASP A 59 -7.78 -17.64 15.00
C ASP A 59 -7.81 -16.10 14.96
N LEU A 60 -8.98 -15.53 14.58
CA LEU A 60 -9.13 -14.08 14.45
C LEU A 60 -9.03 -13.34 15.80
N PRO A 61 -9.53 -13.88 16.94
CA PRO A 61 -9.27 -13.33 18.28
C PRO A 61 -7.78 -13.24 18.62
N GLU A 62 -6.98 -14.28 18.34
CA GLU A 62 -5.54 -14.28 18.59
C GLU A 62 -4.82 -13.24 17.74
N GLU A 63 -5.16 -13.17 16.44
CA GLU A 63 -4.62 -12.15 15.53
C GLU A 63 -5.02 -10.73 15.96
N MET A 64 -6.22 -10.55 16.50
CA MET A 64 -6.67 -9.27 17.05
C MET A 64 -5.90 -8.89 18.33
N GLN A 65 -5.58 -9.89 19.17
CA GLN A 65 -4.73 -9.64 20.34
C GLN A 65 -3.33 -9.21 19.92
N SER A 66 -2.75 -9.88 18.91
CA SER A 66 -1.48 -9.48 18.32
C SER A 66 -1.53 -8.06 17.76
N ALA A 67 -2.63 -7.68 17.10
CA ALA A 67 -2.85 -6.30 16.63
C ALA A 67 -2.83 -5.27 17.76
N ARG A 68 -3.43 -5.59 18.93
CA ARG A 68 -3.40 -4.72 20.12
C ARG A 68 -1.99 -4.57 20.68
N ASP A 69 -1.26 -5.66 20.81
CA ASP A 69 0.08 -5.71 21.37
C ASP A 69 1.08 -4.92 20.49
N ASP A 70 0.88 -4.96 19.18
CA ASP A 70 1.65 -4.20 18.18
C ASP A 70 1.21 -2.74 18.05
N GLY A 71 0.16 -2.29 18.76
CA GLY A 71 -0.37 -0.92 18.66
C GLY A 71 -1.03 -0.60 17.33
N LYS A 72 -1.55 -1.60 16.62
CA LYS A 72 -2.28 -1.44 15.36
C LYS A 72 -3.70 -0.92 15.59
N LEU A 73 -4.36 -0.53 14.51
CA LEU A 73 -5.71 0.04 14.54
C LEU A 73 -6.81 -1.02 14.53
N GLY A 74 -6.47 -2.25 14.12
CA GLY A 74 -7.40 -3.35 13.98
C GLY A 74 -6.98 -4.30 12.87
N MET A 75 -7.96 -4.87 12.17
CA MET A 75 -7.77 -5.88 11.15
C MET A 75 -8.42 -5.48 9.83
N LEU A 76 -7.79 -5.87 8.72
CA LEU A 76 -8.35 -5.83 7.38
C LEU A 76 -8.63 -7.27 6.93
N LEU A 77 -9.89 -7.59 6.64
CA LEU A 77 -10.27 -8.85 6.01
C LEU A 77 -10.52 -8.62 4.52
N PHE A 78 -9.80 -9.34 3.67
CA PHE A 78 -9.99 -9.34 2.23
C PHE A 78 -10.70 -10.61 1.80
N PHE A 79 -11.96 -10.49 1.43
CA PHE A 79 -12.77 -11.59 0.94
C PHE A 79 -12.59 -11.75 -0.57
N GLU A 80 -12.16 -12.93 -0.96
CA GLU A 80 -11.84 -13.28 -2.35
C GLU A 80 -12.41 -14.64 -2.74
N ALA A 81 -12.29 -14.97 -4.01
CA ALA A 81 -12.53 -16.30 -4.54
C ALA A 81 -11.47 -16.63 -5.60
N GLU A 82 -11.11 -17.89 -5.77
CA GLU A 82 -10.08 -18.33 -6.73
C GLU A 82 -10.40 -17.88 -8.16
N SER A 83 -11.66 -17.96 -8.57
CA SER A 83 -12.12 -17.56 -9.92
C SER A 83 -12.36 -16.05 -10.08
N CYS A 84 -12.14 -15.24 -9.04
CA CYS A 84 -12.41 -13.81 -9.05
C CYS A 84 -11.29 -13.02 -9.78
N PHE A 85 -11.54 -12.62 -11.02
CA PHE A 85 -10.60 -11.82 -11.81
C PHE A 85 -10.18 -10.52 -11.13
N TYR A 86 -11.13 -9.80 -10.54
CA TYR A 86 -10.85 -8.54 -9.83
C TYR A 86 -10.03 -8.75 -8.55
N CYS A 87 -10.23 -9.88 -7.86
CA CYS A 87 -9.42 -10.25 -6.71
C CYS A 87 -7.96 -10.48 -7.12
N GLN A 88 -7.73 -11.23 -8.21
CA GLN A 88 -6.40 -11.46 -8.75
C GLN A 88 -5.72 -10.15 -9.16
N HIS A 89 -6.46 -9.21 -9.77
CA HIS A 89 -5.94 -7.88 -10.07
C HIS A 89 -5.47 -7.17 -8.78
N MET A 90 -6.31 -7.16 -7.73
CA MET A 90 -5.94 -6.53 -6.45
C MET A 90 -4.72 -7.17 -5.82
N VAL A 91 -4.63 -8.50 -5.80
CA VAL A 91 -3.47 -9.23 -5.26
C VAL A 91 -2.19 -8.87 -6.01
N HIS A 92 -2.21 -8.90 -7.36
CA HIS A 92 -1.01 -8.74 -8.16
C HIS A 92 -0.62 -7.29 -8.47
N LYS A 93 -1.54 -6.32 -8.37
CA LYS A 93 -1.30 -4.93 -8.77
C LYS A 93 -1.47 -3.91 -7.66
N VAL A 94 -2.28 -4.21 -6.66
CA VAL A 94 -2.61 -3.28 -5.58
C VAL A 94 -1.89 -3.67 -4.29
N PHE A 95 -2.15 -4.86 -3.78
CA PHE A 95 -1.54 -5.36 -2.53
C PHE A 95 -0.05 -5.73 -2.70
N SER A 96 0.42 -5.95 -3.94
CA SER A 96 1.82 -6.19 -4.23
C SER A 96 2.72 -4.95 -4.11
N GLN A 97 2.15 -3.76 -4.06
CA GLN A 97 2.94 -2.53 -4.01
C GLN A 97 3.54 -2.32 -2.62
N LYS A 98 4.88 -2.21 -2.55
CA LYS A 98 5.64 -2.05 -1.30
C LYS A 98 5.07 -0.95 -0.41
N LYS A 99 4.73 0.19 -0.98
CA LYS A 99 4.15 1.33 -0.25
C LYS A 99 2.84 0.98 0.46
N ALA A 100 1.97 0.20 -0.19
CA ALA A 100 0.73 -0.28 0.42
C ALA A 100 1.03 -1.28 1.54
N GLN A 101 1.93 -2.23 1.29
CA GLN A 101 2.36 -3.24 2.26
C GLN A 101 2.92 -2.61 3.53
N ASP A 102 3.88 -1.69 3.38
CA ASP A 102 4.53 -1.02 4.51
C ASP A 102 3.53 -0.17 5.31
N TRP A 103 2.62 0.53 4.61
CA TRP A 103 1.64 1.38 5.27
C TRP A 103 0.58 0.56 6.04
N PHE A 104 0.01 -0.48 5.39
CA PHE A 104 -1.00 -1.33 6.00
C PHE A 104 -0.41 -2.22 7.09
N GLY A 105 0.76 -2.83 6.86
CA GLY A 105 1.44 -3.68 7.83
C GLY A 105 1.74 -2.97 9.15
N ALA A 106 2.01 -1.65 9.11
CA ALA A 106 2.21 -0.85 10.31
C ALA A 106 0.91 -0.50 11.07
N ARG A 107 -0.28 -0.76 10.47
CA ARG A 107 -1.57 -0.27 11.00
C ARG A 107 -2.64 -1.34 11.17
N PHE A 108 -2.58 -2.39 10.40
CA PHE A 108 -3.59 -3.45 10.39
C PHE A 108 -2.94 -4.82 10.33
N VAL A 109 -3.56 -5.81 10.92
CA VAL A 109 -3.38 -7.21 10.55
C VAL A 109 -4.27 -7.47 9.35
N SER A 110 -3.69 -7.91 8.22
CA SER A 110 -4.43 -8.13 6.98
C SER A 110 -4.55 -9.62 6.70
N ILE A 111 -5.77 -10.13 6.55
CA ILE A 111 -6.05 -11.55 6.34
C ILE A 111 -6.89 -11.71 5.07
N ALA A 112 -6.49 -12.65 4.20
CA ALA A 112 -7.28 -13.06 3.04
C ALA A 112 -8.20 -14.23 3.42
N VAL A 113 -9.47 -14.14 3.01
CA VAL A 113 -10.52 -15.13 3.29
C VAL A 113 -11.13 -15.59 1.96
N ASP A 114 -10.99 -16.87 1.64
CA ASP A 114 -11.68 -17.46 0.49
C ASP A 114 -13.14 -17.75 0.86
N ILE A 115 -14.09 -17.09 0.17
CA ILE A 115 -15.53 -17.25 0.43
C ILE A 115 -16.10 -18.62 0.04
N HIS A 116 -15.31 -19.44 -0.66
CA HIS A 116 -15.66 -20.81 -1.03
C HIS A 116 -14.78 -21.86 -0.35
N GLY A 117 -13.85 -21.41 0.50
CA GLY A 117 -12.85 -22.25 1.13
C GLY A 117 -13.41 -23.09 2.28
N ASP A 118 -12.69 -24.18 2.55
CA ASP A 118 -12.96 -25.08 3.67
C ASP A 118 -11.96 -24.92 4.84
N VAL A 119 -11.03 -23.93 4.72
CA VAL A 119 -10.11 -23.61 5.81
C VAL A 119 -10.89 -23.10 7.01
N GLU A 120 -10.66 -23.67 8.18
CA GLU A 120 -11.34 -23.24 9.39
C GLU A 120 -10.83 -21.88 9.87
N LEU A 121 -11.78 -21.03 10.27
CA LEU A 121 -11.55 -19.74 10.93
C LEU A 121 -12.31 -19.73 12.24
N THR A 122 -11.67 -19.32 13.31
CA THR A 122 -12.35 -18.96 14.57
C THR A 122 -12.71 -17.48 14.48
N ASP A 123 -14.01 -17.18 14.55
CA ASP A 123 -14.50 -15.81 14.49
C ASP A 123 -14.33 -15.05 15.82
N PHE A 124 -14.74 -13.78 15.86
CA PHE A 124 -14.58 -12.92 17.03
C PHE A 124 -15.46 -13.33 18.23
N ASP A 125 -16.43 -14.22 18.02
CA ASP A 125 -17.25 -14.82 19.08
C ASP A 125 -16.68 -16.16 19.57
N GLY A 126 -15.53 -16.58 19.04
CA GLY A 126 -14.85 -17.83 19.39
C GLY A 126 -15.46 -19.07 18.72
N ILE A 127 -16.24 -18.90 17.67
CA ILE A 127 -16.88 -19.99 16.94
C ILE A 127 -15.98 -20.36 15.75
N THR A 128 -15.56 -21.62 15.67
CA THR A 128 -14.74 -22.13 14.57
C THR A 128 -15.64 -22.64 13.44
N LEU A 129 -15.46 -22.09 12.23
CA LEU A 129 -16.26 -22.35 11.05
C LEU A 129 -15.38 -22.45 9.80
N PRO A 130 -15.75 -23.25 8.78
CA PRO A 130 -15.14 -23.12 7.46
C PRO A 130 -15.27 -21.69 6.93
N SER A 131 -14.26 -21.21 6.20
CA SER A 131 -14.21 -19.83 5.68
C SER A 131 -15.42 -19.46 4.81
N LYS A 132 -15.99 -20.42 4.09
CA LYS A 132 -17.26 -20.25 3.35
C LYS A 132 -18.45 -19.95 4.27
N VAL A 133 -18.55 -20.65 5.41
CA VAL A 133 -19.64 -20.45 6.39
C VAL A 133 -19.44 -19.15 7.14
N PHE A 134 -18.19 -18.82 7.50
CA PHE A 134 -17.83 -17.52 8.07
C PHE A 134 -18.23 -16.35 7.14
N SER A 135 -17.96 -16.48 5.84
CA SER A 135 -18.35 -15.49 4.83
C SER A 135 -19.86 -15.34 4.72
N ASP A 136 -20.61 -16.45 4.73
CA ASP A 136 -22.08 -16.44 4.73
C ASP A 136 -22.65 -15.73 5.97
N HIS A 137 -22.12 -16.01 7.16
CA HIS A 137 -22.52 -15.35 8.41
C HIS A 137 -22.29 -13.83 8.33
N ARG A 138 -21.22 -13.41 7.65
CA ARG A 138 -20.93 -11.99 7.39
C ARG A 138 -21.69 -11.42 6.20
N ARG A 139 -22.54 -12.20 5.53
CA ARG A 139 -23.32 -11.81 4.35
C ARG A 139 -22.42 -11.34 3.19
N ILE A 140 -21.31 -12.05 2.99
CA ILE A 140 -20.38 -11.82 1.87
C ILE A 140 -20.65 -12.90 0.81
N PHE A 141 -21.34 -12.52 -0.26
CA PHE A 141 -21.74 -13.41 -1.36
C PHE A 141 -21.08 -13.07 -2.69
N LEU A 142 -20.40 -11.93 -2.75
CA LEU A 142 -19.69 -11.43 -3.93
C LEU A 142 -18.29 -10.98 -3.53
N THR A 143 -17.36 -11.04 -4.47
CA THR A 143 -15.95 -10.65 -4.30
C THR A 143 -15.50 -9.71 -5.41
N PRO A 144 -14.51 -8.86 -5.14
CA PRO A 144 -13.79 -8.66 -3.88
C PRO A 144 -14.58 -7.80 -2.87
N VAL A 145 -14.32 -8.05 -1.58
CA VAL A 145 -14.78 -7.19 -0.48
C VAL A 145 -13.62 -6.96 0.48
N ILE A 146 -13.47 -5.73 0.98
CA ILE A 146 -12.57 -5.40 2.09
C ILE A 146 -13.41 -5.00 3.29
N ALA A 147 -13.27 -5.68 4.43
CA ALA A 147 -13.87 -5.30 5.68
C ALA A 147 -12.81 -4.82 6.68
N PHE A 148 -13.07 -3.71 7.36
CA PHE A 148 -12.23 -3.20 8.44
C PHE A 148 -12.90 -3.50 9.77
N ILE A 149 -12.14 -4.15 10.64
CA ILE A 149 -12.57 -4.58 11.96
C ILE A 149 -11.76 -3.79 12.99
N ASP A 150 -12.43 -3.16 13.95
CA ASP A 150 -11.76 -2.47 15.04
C ASP A 150 -11.17 -3.45 16.07
N LEU A 151 -10.44 -2.92 17.05
CA LEU A 151 -9.82 -3.74 18.09
C LEU A 151 -10.86 -4.44 19.00
N ASP A 152 -12.11 -4.03 18.99
CA ASP A 152 -13.20 -4.66 19.75
C ASP A 152 -13.91 -5.77 18.95
N GLY A 153 -13.43 -6.07 17.72
CA GLY A 153 -13.99 -7.10 16.85
C GLY A 153 -15.20 -6.63 16.03
N ASN A 154 -15.55 -5.34 16.07
CA ASN A 154 -16.67 -4.81 15.32
C ASN A 154 -16.25 -4.44 13.89
N GLU A 155 -17.07 -4.77 12.92
CA GLU A 155 -16.90 -4.28 11.55
C GLU A 155 -17.31 -2.79 11.48
N VAL A 156 -16.30 -1.92 11.30
CA VAL A 156 -16.51 -0.47 11.25
C VAL A 156 -16.73 0.05 9.83
N TYR A 157 -16.26 -0.67 8.83
CA TYR A 157 -16.44 -0.29 7.43
C TYR A 157 -16.30 -1.47 6.48
N ARG A 158 -17.07 -1.45 5.40
CA ARG A 158 -17.01 -2.43 4.31
C ARG A 158 -16.94 -1.73 2.97
N HIS A 159 -15.90 -2.04 2.19
CA HIS A 159 -15.77 -1.64 0.81
C HIS A 159 -16.18 -2.80 -0.10
N LEU A 160 -17.12 -2.53 -1.01
CA LEU A 160 -17.60 -3.51 -1.99
C LEU A 160 -16.98 -3.22 -3.36
N GLY A 161 -16.42 -4.23 -3.98
CA GLY A 161 -15.86 -4.13 -5.32
C GLY A 161 -14.35 -3.88 -5.34
N MET A 162 -13.83 -3.70 -6.55
CA MET A 162 -12.41 -3.62 -6.82
C MET A 162 -11.84 -2.24 -6.45
N ILE A 163 -10.73 -2.25 -5.73
CA ILE A 163 -9.79 -1.13 -5.64
C ILE A 163 -8.82 -1.26 -6.81
N LYS A 164 -8.67 -0.21 -7.62
CA LYS A 164 -7.91 -0.26 -8.87
C LYS A 164 -6.41 -0.03 -8.68
N THR A 165 -6.03 0.80 -7.71
CA THR A 165 -4.63 1.22 -7.51
C THR A 165 -4.22 1.18 -6.05
N ALA A 166 -2.91 1.08 -5.80
CA ALA A 166 -2.35 1.20 -4.45
C ALA A 166 -2.61 2.59 -3.83
N GLY A 167 -2.68 3.65 -4.66
CA GLY A 167 -3.04 4.99 -4.21
C GLY A 167 -4.47 5.07 -3.67
N GLU A 168 -5.41 4.43 -4.34
CA GLU A 168 -6.79 4.31 -3.89
C GLU A 168 -6.88 3.49 -2.58
N LEU A 169 -6.17 2.35 -2.49
CA LEU A 169 -6.11 1.54 -1.28
C LEU A 169 -5.55 2.33 -0.09
N LEU A 170 -4.44 3.07 -0.29
CA LEU A 170 -3.88 3.94 0.74
C LEU A 170 -4.85 5.05 1.17
N THR A 171 -5.63 5.58 0.22
CA THR A 171 -6.66 6.58 0.51
C THR A 171 -7.79 5.97 1.34
N LEU A 172 -8.19 4.74 1.04
CA LEU A 172 -9.16 3.98 1.84
C LEU A 172 -8.63 3.74 3.27
N GLY A 173 -7.38 3.31 3.39
CA GLY A 173 -6.76 3.14 4.71
C GLY A 173 -6.75 4.42 5.55
N LYS A 174 -6.37 5.56 4.95
CA LYS A 174 -6.39 6.87 5.62
C LYS A 174 -7.80 7.34 5.99
N TYR A 175 -8.79 7.01 5.17
CA TYR A 175 -10.20 7.27 5.46
C TYR A 175 -10.66 6.54 6.72
N ILE A 176 -10.23 5.29 6.92
CA ILE A 176 -10.52 4.50 8.11
C ILE A 176 -9.72 5.03 9.32
N GLU A 177 -8.39 5.22 9.19
CA GLU A 177 -7.51 5.74 10.24
C GLU A 177 -8.03 7.09 10.78
N GLY A 178 -8.46 8.00 9.88
CA GLY A 178 -9.02 9.30 10.23
C GLY A 178 -10.47 9.27 10.70
N LYS A 179 -11.08 8.09 10.82
CA LYS A 179 -12.50 7.90 11.22
C LYS A 179 -13.51 8.67 10.37
N HIS A 180 -13.16 8.98 9.11
CA HIS A 180 -14.03 9.73 8.20
C HIS A 180 -15.29 8.95 7.79
N HIS A 181 -15.26 7.61 7.90
CA HIS A 181 -16.37 6.72 7.60
C HIS A 181 -17.63 6.93 8.48
N TYR A 182 -17.51 7.66 9.59
CA TYR A 182 -18.66 8.04 10.42
C TYR A 182 -19.44 9.24 9.89
N GLY A 183 -18.88 10.04 8.99
CA GLY A 183 -19.51 11.29 8.55
C GLY A 183 -19.46 11.60 7.06
N MET A 184 -18.77 10.77 6.27
CA MET A 184 -18.56 11.02 4.84
C MET A 184 -18.45 9.71 4.07
N GLU A 185 -19.03 9.67 2.87
CA GLU A 185 -18.86 8.54 1.95
C GLU A 185 -17.43 8.47 1.41
N PHE A 186 -16.87 7.25 1.27
CA PHE A 186 -15.51 7.06 0.75
C PHE A 186 -15.30 7.70 -0.63
N LYS A 187 -16.28 7.59 -1.51
CA LYS A 187 -16.24 8.20 -2.84
C LYS A 187 -16.02 9.72 -2.80
N THR A 188 -16.67 10.41 -1.88
CA THR A 188 -16.50 11.85 -1.66
C THR A 188 -15.10 12.15 -1.11
N TYR A 189 -14.67 11.42 -0.09
CA TYR A 189 -13.35 11.54 0.50
C TYR A 189 -12.22 11.32 -0.52
N ALA A 190 -12.34 10.29 -1.34
CA ALA A 190 -11.37 9.93 -2.37
C ALA A 190 -11.27 11.01 -3.46
N ARG A 191 -12.42 11.52 -3.93
CA ARG A 191 -12.47 12.59 -4.95
C ARG A 191 -11.80 13.88 -4.47
N GLU A 192 -12.02 14.30 -3.24
CA GLU A 192 -11.37 15.47 -2.66
C GLU A 192 -9.83 15.35 -2.61
N ARG A 193 -9.30 14.12 -2.71
CA ARG A 193 -7.86 13.81 -2.72
C ARG A 193 -7.31 13.45 -4.09
N GLY A 194 -8.08 13.77 -5.15
CA GLY A 194 -7.65 13.57 -6.53
C GLY A 194 -7.69 12.12 -7.02
N ILE A 195 -8.30 11.20 -6.26
CA ILE A 195 -8.61 9.87 -6.75
C ILE A 195 -9.86 10.00 -7.62
N GLN A 196 -9.66 9.93 -8.93
CA GLN A 196 -10.78 9.94 -9.89
C GLN A 196 -11.26 8.50 -10.08
N GLU A 197 -12.58 8.30 -9.98
CA GLU A 197 -13.20 7.15 -10.60
C GLU A 197 -13.12 7.37 -12.10
N GLU A 198 -12.29 6.61 -12.79
CA GLU A 198 -12.57 6.36 -14.21
C GLU A 198 -13.88 5.58 -14.23
N ASP A 199 -14.89 6.18 -14.86
CA ASP A 199 -16.26 5.66 -14.93
C ASP A 199 -16.22 4.17 -15.22
N GLY A 200 -16.55 3.38 -14.21
CA GLY A 200 -16.65 1.94 -14.35
C GLY A 200 -17.73 1.67 -15.36
N VAL A 201 -17.39 1.09 -16.48
CA VAL A 201 -18.31 0.40 -17.34
C VAL A 201 -19.00 -0.64 -16.45
N LEU A 202 -20.19 -0.27 -15.93
CA LEU A 202 -21.18 -1.25 -15.54
C LEU A 202 -21.40 -2.10 -16.80
N MET A 203 -20.87 -3.33 -16.79
CA MET A 203 -21.32 -4.32 -17.76
C MET A 203 -22.80 -4.50 -17.51
N THR A 204 -23.62 -3.82 -18.29
CA THR A 204 -24.99 -4.21 -18.50
C THR A 204 -24.96 -5.64 -18.99
N PRO A 205 -25.72 -6.58 -18.38
CA PRO A 205 -25.85 -7.90 -18.96
C PRO A 205 -26.31 -7.74 -20.41
N ALA A 206 -25.64 -8.45 -21.31
CA ALA A 206 -25.96 -8.44 -22.73
C ALA A 206 -27.46 -8.70 -22.87
N GLY A 207 -28.13 -7.68 -23.40
CA GLY A 207 -29.55 -7.78 -23.71
C GLY A 207 -29.78 -8.95 -24.67
N GLU A 208 -30.78 -9.72 -24.36
CA GLU A 208 -31.40 -10.64 -25.28
C GLU A 208 -31.70 -9.88 -26.58
N SER A 209 -31.09 -10.33 -27.67
CA SER A 209 -31.53 -9.95 -29.01
C SER A 209 -32.66 -10.86 -29.41
N GLU A 210 -33.81 -10.26 -29.70
CA GLU A 210 -34.92 -10.89 -30.42
C GLU A 210 -34.45 -11.55 -31.74
#